data_ca99d10b5e9448d746ff3c8ec681bc58
#
_entry.id   ca99d10b5e9448d746ff3c8ec681bc58
#
_cell.length_a   1.000
_cell.length_b   1.000
_cell.length_c   1.000
_cell.angle_alpha   90.00
_cell.angle_beta   90.00
_cell.angle_gamma   90.00
#
_symmetry.space_group_name_H-M   'P 1'
#
loop_
_entity.id
_entity.type
_entity.pdbx_description
1 polymer ?
#
loop_
_entity_poly.entity_id
_entity_poly.type
_entity_poly.pdbx_seq_one_letter_code
_entity_poly.pdbx_strand_id
1 'polypeptide(L)'
;MSIRARKYNVELHEYEDILLPDECRTYEEDMEKMVPCAQCGRMFKFGEMYTSREVHTAYGFGFAVCAECYDGETDRFLKEHEPSKEE
;
A
#
# COMPACT_ATOMS: atom_id res chain seq x y z
N MET A 1 -16.03 10.16 5.41
CA MET A 1 -16.40 8.86 4.84
C MET A 1 -15.17 7.99 4.66
N SER A 2 -15.39 6.69 4.57
CA SER A 2 -14.29 5.76 4.42
C SER A 2 -14.16 5.31 2.98
N ILE A 3 -12.96 4.89 2.63
CA ILE A 3 -12.68 4.38 1.29
C ILE A 3 -12.54 2.87 1.39
N ARG A 4 -13.25 2.15 0.54
CA ARG A 4 -13.12 0.70 0.49
C ARG A 4 -11.83 0.32 -0.22
N ALA A 5 -11.09 -0.58 0.38
CA ALA A 5 -9.82 -1.02 -0.18
C ALA A 5 -9.61 -2.50 0.13
N ARG A 6 -8.61 -3.07 -0.51
CA ARG A 6 -8.20 -4.44 -0.25
C ARG A 6 -6.77 -4.42 0.20
N LYS A 7 -6.48 -5.21 1.21
CA LYS A 7 -5.13 -5.32 1.74
C LYS A 7 -4.72 -6.79 1.76
N TYR A 8 -3.55 -7.08 1.25
CA TYR A 8 -3.06 -8.45 1.20
C TYR A 8 -2.69 -8.93 2.60
N ASN A 9 -3.23 -10.06 3.00
CA ASN A 9 -2.89 -10.68 4.28
C ASN A 9 -1.84 -11.74 4.02
N VAL A 10 -0.62 -11.48 4.47
CA VAL A 10 0.50 -12.35 4.19
C VAL A 10 0.33 -13.73 4.82
N GLU A 11 -0.26 -13.76 6.01
CA GLU A 11 -0.43 -15.02 6.73
C GLU A 11 -1.44 -15.94 6.07
N LEU A 12 -2.51 -15.35 5.52
CA LEU A 12 -3.56 -16.13 4.89
C LEU A 12 -3.38 -16.28 3.38
N HIS A 13 -2.44 -15.52 2.82
CA HIS A 13 -2.19 -15.49 1.38
C HIS A 13 -3.43 -15.10 0.58
N GLU A 14 -4.21 -14.16 1.12
CA GLU A 14 -5.39 -13.69 0.44
C GLU A 14 -5.66 -12.25 0.82
N TYR A 15 -6.51 -11.58 0.03
CA TYR A 15 -6.85 -10.19 0.27
C TYR A 15 -8.04 -10.07 1.21
N GLU A 16 -8.01 -9.05 2.06
CA GLU A 16 -9.11 -8.73 2.95
C GLU A 16 -9.65 -7.36 2.59
N ASP A 17 -10.94 -7.19 2.81
CA ASP A 17 -11.55 -5.88 2.64
C ASP A 17 -11.25 -5.04 3.87
N ILE A 18 -10.82 -3.81 3.64
CA ILE A 18 -10.55 -2.87 4.73
C ILE A 18 -11.16 -1.51 4.38
N LEU A 19 -11.20 -0.65 5.38
CA LEU A 19 -11.65 0.73 5.18
C LEU A 19 -10.49 1.66 5.49
N LEU A 20 -10.30 2.65 4.63
CA LEU A 20 -9.26 3.64 4.80
C LEU A 20 -9.91 5.00 5.01
N PRO A 21 -9.24 5.93 5.74
CA PRO A 21 -9.78 7.28 5.90
C PRO A 21 -9.78 8.03 4.57
N ASP A 22 -10.67 9.01 4.47
CA ASP A 22 -10.77 9.83 3.25
C ASP A 22 -9.47 10.51 2.90
N GLU A 23 -8.63 10.78 3.90
CA GLU A 23 -7.34 11.42 3.68
C GLU A 23 -6.45 10.62 2.75
N CYS A 24 -6.72 9.33 2.60
CA CYS A 24 -5.94 8.50 1.70
C CYS A 24 -6.26 8.76 0.23
N ARG A 25 -7.33 9.50 -0.04
CA ARG A 25 -7.68 9.85 -1.42
C ARG A 25 -6.79 10.98 -1.91
N THR A 26 -6.11 10.77 -3.01
CA THR A 26 -5.16 11.75 -3.55
C THR A 26 -5.32 11.89 -5.05
N TYR A 27 -4.78 13.00 -5.56
CA TYR A 27 -4.78 13.32 -6.99
C TYR A 27 -3.35 13.67 -7.40
N GLU A 28 -3.10 13.75 -8.69
CA GLU A 28 -1.76 14.02 -9.20
C GLU A 28 -1.12 15.28 -8.61
N GLU A 29 -1.93 16.27 -8.33
CA GLU A 29 -1.41 17.57 -7.87
C GLU A 29 -1.23 17.67 -6.37
N ASP A 30 -1.49 16.59 -5.65
CA ASP A 30 -1.46 16.60 -4.19
C ASP A 30 -0.09 16.28 -3.61
N MET A 31 0.98 16.62 -4.33
CA MET A 31 2.33 16.23 -3.91
C MET A 31 2.74 16.77 -2.55
N GLU A 32 2.20 17.94 -2.19
CA GLU A 32 2.52 18.54 -0.89
C GLU A 32 1.53 18.17 0.21
N LYS A 33 0.49 17.45 -0.13
CA LYS A 33 -0.54 17.09 0.82
C LYS A 33 -0.06 16.02 1.78
N MET A 34 -0.40 16.19 3.06
CA MET A 34 -0.09 15.16 4.06
C MET A 34 -1.14 14.07 3.99
N VAL A 35 -0.70 12.84 3.85
CA VAL A 35 -1.58 11.69 3.63
C VAL A 35 -1.16 10.57 4.57
N PRO A 36 -2.12 9.87 5.18
CA PRO A 36 -1.75 8.73 6.02
C PRO A 36 -1.30 7.56 5.17
N CYS A 37 -0.26 6.89 5.62
CA CYS A 37 0.21 5.68 4.96
C CYS A 37 -0.89 4.61 5.05
N ALA A 38 -1.21 3.98 3.93
CA ALA A 38 -2.28 3.00 3.89
C ALA A 38 -1.94 1.74 4.69
N GLN A 39 -0.67 1.50 4.98
CA GLN A 39 -0.25 0.34 5.76
C GLN A 39 -0.12 0.63 7.24
N CYS A 40 0.60 1.69 7.60
CA CYS A 40 0.91 1.95 9.01
C CYS A 40 0.16 3.13 9.61
N GLY A 41 -0.46 3.96 8.79
CA GLY A 41 -1.27 5.08 9.27
C GLY A 41 -0.53 6.34 9.62
N ARG A 42 0.80 6.34 9.53
CA ARG A 42 1.57 7.56 9.82
C ARG A 42 1.44 8.54 8.67
N MET A 43 1.55 9.82 9.01
CA MET A 43 1.37 10.90 8.02
C MET A 43 2.68 11.21 7.29
N PHE A 44 2.57 11.34 5.98
CA PHE A 44 3.71 11.69 5.12
C PHE A 44 3.22 12.56 3.99
N LYS A 45 4.14 13.29 3.35
CA LYS A 45 3.81 14.02 2.14
C LYS A 45 3.56 13.02 1.01
N PHE A 46 2.48 13.24 0.27
CA PHE A 46 2.14 12.33 -0.81
C PHE A 46 3.29 12.18 -1.81
N GLY A 47 4.00 13.28 -2.09
CA GLY A 47 5.12 13.25 -3.04
C GLY A 47 6.30 12.40 -2.59
N GLU A 48 6.34 12.03 -1.30
CA GLU A 48 7.42 11.20 -0.76
C GLU A 48 6.98 9.74 -0.57
N MET A 49 5.77 9.42 -0.99
CA MET A 49 5.22 8.08 -0.78
C MET A 49 5.29 7.27 -2.06
N TYR A 50 5.03 5.99 -1.92
CA TYR A 50 5.08 5.04 -3.04
C TYR A 50 3.73 4.37 -3.21
N THR A 51 3.48 3.84 -4.39
CA THR A 51 2.23 3.13 -4.67
C THR A 51 2.29 1.72 -4.11
N SER A 52 1.35 1.40 -3.25
CA SER A 52 1.33 0.11 -2.58
C SER A 52 1.02 -1.02 -3.56
N ARG A 53 1.64 -2.16 -3.32
CA ARG A 53 1.32 -3.39 -4.04
C ARG A 53 0.32 -4.24 -3.29
N GLU A 54 0.19 -3.99 -1.99
CA GLU A 54 -0.66 -4.83 -1.13
C GLU A 54 -1.93 -4.15 -0.69
N VAL A 55 -2.02 -2.82 -0.84
CA VAL A 55 -3.22 -2.09 -0.45
C VAL A 55 -3.71 -1.32 -1.67
N HIS A 56 -4.84 -1.74 -2.21
CA HIS A 56 -5.35 -1.12 -3.43
C HIS A 56 -6.87 -1.18 -3.48
N THR A 57 -7.45 -0.46 -4.42
CA THR A 57 -8.89 -0.48 -4.63
C THR A 57 -9.30 -1.80 -5.27
N ALA A 58 -10.62 -2.01 -5.34
CA ALA A 58 -11.14 -3.19 -6.01
C ALA A 58 -10.77 -3.23 -7.49
N TYR A 59 -10.40 -2.07 -8.04
CA TYR A 59 -10.00 -1.98 -9.44
C TYR A 59 -8.48 -2.14 -9.63
N GLY A 60 -7.74 -2.26 -8.53
CA GLY A 60 -6.31 -2.47 -8.62
C GLY A 60 -5.46 -1.22 -8.52
N PHE A 61 -6.03 -0.08 -8.22
CA PHE A 61 -5.27 1.16 -8.03
C PHE A 61 -4.67 1.19 -6.63
N GLY A 62 -3.34 1.26 -6.54
CA GLY A 62 -2.65 1.25 -5.25
C GLY A 62 -2.79 2.54 -4.50
N PHE A 63 -2.83 2.44 -3.18
CA PHE A 63 -2.84 3.60 -2.30
C PHE A 63 -1.41 3.96 -1.91
N ALA A 64 -1.23 5.17 -1.40
CA ALA A 64 0.10 5.64 -1.03
C ALA A 64 0.55 5.02 0.29
N VAL A 65 1.80 4.58 0.34
CA VAL A 65 2.41 4.04 1.55
C VAL A 65 3.79 4.66 1.70
N CYS A 66 4.30 4.67 2.93
CA CYS A 66 5.62 5.25 3.17
C CYS A 66 6.72 4.30 2.69
N ALA A 67 7.95 4.84 2.63
CA ALA A 67 9.07 4.08 2.11
C ALA A 67 9.30 2.79 2.88
N GLU A 68 9.19 2.85 4.22
CA GLU A 68 9.40 1.67 5.03
C GLU A 68 8.41 0.56 4.72
N CYS A 69 7.14 0.95 4.58
CA CYS A 69 6.09 -0.04 4.28
C CYS A 69 6.26 -0.57 2.87
N TYR A 70 6.65 0.30 1.94
CA TYR A 70 6.87 -0.11 0.56
C TYR A 70 8.04 -1.11 0.49
N ASP A 71 9.11 -0.85 1.22
CA ASP A 71 10.25 -1.78 1.27
C ASP A 71 9.83 -3.12 1.82
N GLY A 72 8.98 -3.12 2.86
CA GLY A 72 8.46 -4.37 3.40
C GLY A 72 7.62 -5.14 2.41
N GLU A 73 6.80 -4.41 1.62
CA GLU A 73 6.01 -5.06 0.58
C GLU A 73 6.89 -5.66 -0.49
N THR A 74 7.95 -4.93 -0.86
CA THR A 74 8.88 -5.42 -1.87
C THR A 74 9.58 -6.68 -1.40
N ASP A 75 10.01 -6.71 -0.15
CA ASP A 75 10.65 -7.90 0.42
C ASP A 75 9.71 -9.10 0.37
N ARG A 76 8.44 -8.90 0.72
CA ARG A 76 7.48 -9.99 0.69
C ARG A 76 7.21 -10.45 -0.73
N PHE A 77 7.12 -9.49 -1.66
CA PHE A 77 6.90 -9.81 -3.06
C PHE A 77 8.06 -10.66 -3.60
N LEU A 78 9.29 -10.24 -3.30
CA LEU A 78 10.46 -10.97 -3.78
C LEU A 78 10.53 -12.38 -3.20
N LYS A 79 10.16 -12.54 -1.95
CA LYS A 79 10.16 -13.86 -1.32
C LYS A 79 9.16 -14.80 -1.97
N GLU A 80 7.97 -14.26 -2.30
CA GLU A 80 6.93 -15.09 -2.89
C GLU A 80 7.20 -15.43 -4.34
N HIS A 81 7.89 -14.53 -5.05
CA HIS A 81 8.13 -14.71 -6.49
C HIS A 81 9.57 -15.06 -6.80
N GLU A 82 10.36 -15.24 -5.78
CA GLU A 82 11.76 -15.57 -5.96
C GLU A 82 11.90 -16.95 -6.60
N PRO A 83 12.71 -17.05 -7.66
CA PRO A 83 12.92 -18.37 -8.24
C PRO A 83 13.66 -19.24 -7.24
N SER A 84 13.40 -20.54 -7.33
CA SER A 84 14.03 -21.51 -6.47
C SER A 84 15.53 -21.45 -6.64
N LYS A 85 16.22 -21.23 -5.56
CA LYS A 85 17.64 -21.08 -5.69
C LYS A 85 18.32 -22.34 -5.95
N GLU A 86 18.14 -22.65 -5.94
CA GLU A 86 18.79 -23.39 -6.16
C GLU A 86 19.71 -23.38 -6.22
N GLU A 87 19.76 -23.05 -6.09
CA GLU A 87 20.50 -22.81 -6.15
C GLU A 87 20.89 -22.76 -5.84
#